data_e3eb4ca2d8e7a25b967047391ff36c50
#
_entry.id   e3eb4ca2d8e7a25b967047391ff36c50
#
_cell.length_a   1.000
_cell.length_b   1.000
_cell.length_c   1.000
_cell.angle_alpha   90.00
_cell.angle_beta   90.00
_cell.angle_gamma   90.00
#
_symmetry.space_group_name_H-M   'P 1'
#
loop_
_entity.id
_entity.type
_entity.pdbx_description
1 polymer ?
#
loop_
_entity_poly.entity_id
_entity_poly.type
_entity_poly.pdbx_seq_one_letter_code
_entity_poly.pdbx_strand_id
1 'polypeptide(L)'
;MGSEMCIRDRRDDHTHLLSTLATRCSVDLSEIGSIDQLLQRLAASAPGRNGWLRGARFEPSFLKEQRNPTRVDLDSVATEFPIVLHDQTGHVAVVNTKAARELGVPEDSDGVLVEQEDILSRAPRLDWRDLTQAASLTFQDWAQKGLVAITDATHTNAASSLQTLGELLVVCEGPQITAMVGADRLGNLRYGDMHNGVRVGHAKVMPDVAVRNDISGLIKEAHEKGFPVAIHVMDIDVLEEVLQALSKSAPPVATQDRLEHCSIALPEQLDRVAELGLRVCTQPSFLLHRLKKYVLELSPIEQQWLWPLASLLDRQIDVSLSSDSPVVPADPEEWIQVATDRPIAHSEEISDSEARTLTIVSPMEVGMPSDLLVTVSGSEYGTLASRN
;
A
#
# COMPACT_ATOMS: atom_id res chain seq x y z
N MET A 1 25.06 -8.59 30.88
CA MET A 1 24.51 -8.17 29.58
C MET A 1 23.01 -8.27 29.72
N GLY A 2 22.34 -7.12 29.89
CA GLY A 2 20.90 -7.07 30.05
C GLY A 2 20.24 -7.39 28.71
N SER A 3 19.28 -8.30 28.71
CA SER A 3 18.36 -8.49 27.60
C SER A 3 17.51 -7.21 27.51
N GLU A 4 17.72 -6.39 26.50
CA GLU A 4 16.76 -5.32 26.20
C GLU A 4 15.49 -5.98 25.71
N MET A 5 14.47 -5.96 26.55
CA MET A 5 13.12 -6.32 26.17
C MET A 5 12.57 -5.18 25.30
N CYS A 6 12.68 -5.29 23.99
CA CYS A 6 12.01 -4.37 23.09
C CYS A 6 10.57 -4.85 22.90
N ILE A 7 9.65 -4.18 23.58
CA ILE A 7 8.21 -4.29 23.29
C ILE A 7 7.99 -3.44 22.04
N ARG A 8 7.61 -4.08 20.93
CA ARG A 8 7.43 -3.39 19.66
C ARG A 8 6.06 -3.76 19.09
N ASP A 9 5.08 -2.94 19.40
CA ASP A 9 3.80 -2.97 18.73
C ASP A 9 3.88 -2.03 17.52
N ARG A 10 4.26 -2.57 16.35
CA ARG A 10 4.42 -1.81 15.12
C ARG A 10 3.15 -1.83 14.30
N ARG A 11 2.97 -0.76 13.54
CA ARG A 11 1.84 -0.59 12.65
C ARG A 11 2.31 -0.25 11.24
N ASP A 12 1.67 -0.84 10.26
CA ASP A 12 1.72 -0.41 8.87
C ASP A 12 0.45 0.39 8.55
N ASP A 13 0.57 1.70 8.50
CA ASP A 13 -0.58 2.60 8.34
C ASP A 13 -1.06 2.73 6.89
N HIS A 14 -0.37 2.11 5.93
CA HIS A 14 -0.76 2.09 4.52
C HIS A 14 -0.30 0.81 3.85
N THR A 15 -1.22 -0.10 3.63
CA THR A 15 -0.99 -1.33 2.88
C THR A 15 -2.22 -1.68 2.04
N HIS A 16 -2.07 -2.60 1.10
CA HIS A 16 -3.14 -3.16 0.29
C HIS A 16 -3.18 -4.67 0.50
N LEU A 17 -3.90 -5.11 1.57
CA LEU A 17 -3.81 -6.49 2.03
C LEU A 17 -4.17 -7.51 0.95
N LEU A 18 -5.33 -7.37 0.30
CA LEU A 18 -5.73 -8.34 -0.73
C LEU A 18 -4.79 -8.35 -1.92
N SER A 19 -4.24 -7.19 -2.31
CA SER A 19 -3.20 -7.09 -3.36
C SER A 19 -1.89 -7.75 -2.92
N THR A 20 -1.49 -7.59 -1.66
CA THR A 20 -0.32 -8.26 -1.08
C THR A 20 -0.48 -9.78 -1.12
N LEU A 21 -1.66 -10.29 -0.73
CA LEU A 21 -1.95 -11.71 -0.79
C LEU A 21 -2.00 -12.23 -2.23
N ALA A 22 -2.57 -11.46 -3.15
CA ALA A 22 -2.60 -11.80 -4.57
C ALA A 22 -1.20 -11.86 -5.18
N THR A 23 -0.34 -10.91 -4.81
CA THR A 23 1.08 -10.90 -5.22
C THR A 23 1.80 -12.14 -4.71
N ARG A 24 1.56 -12.54 -3.45
CA ARG A 24 2.14 -13.77 -2.88
C ARG A 24 1.67 -15.05 -3.59
N CYS A 25 0.47 -15.04 -4.15
CA CYS A 25 -0.07 -16.15 -4.97
C CYS A 25 0.37 -16.09 -6.44
N SER A 26 1.09 -15.05 -6.84
CA SER A 26 1.51 -14.82 -8.23
C SER A 26 2.97 -15.25 -8.45
N VAL A 27 3.32 -15.46 -9.71
CA VAL A 27 4.73 -15.65 -10.10
C VAL A 27 5.46 -14.33 -9.89
N ASP A 28 6.51 -14.37 -9.09
CA ASP A 28 7.33 -13.19 -8.81
C ASP A 28 8.21 -12.83 -10.01
N LEU A 29 8.05 -11.61 -10.51
CA LEU A 29 8.74 -11.06 -11.68
C LEU A 29 9.64 -9.87 -11.33
N SER A 30 9.92 -9.62 -10.04
CA SER A 30 10.64 -8.42 -9.57
C SER A 30 12.11 -8.36 -10.01
N GLU A 31 12.77 -9.51 -10.19
CA GLU A 31 14.20 -9.60 -10.56
C GLU A 31 14.43 -9.89 -12.04
N ILE A 32 13.43 -9.68 -12.88
CA ILE A 32 13.49 -9.98 -14.30
C ILE A 32 14.10 -8.82 -15.09
N GLY A 33 15.13 -9.09 -15.88
CA GLY A 33 15.85 -8.10 -16.68
C GLY A 33 15.46 -8.08 -18.17
N SER A 34 14.60 -8.97 -18.66
CA SER A 34 14.13 -8.98 -20.05
C SER A 34 12.78 -9.68 -20.20
N ILE A 35 12.07 -9.36 -21.30
CA ILE A 35 10.80 -10.05 -21.64
C ILE A 35 11.03 -11.54 -21.81
N ASP A 36 12.13 -11.98 -22.44
CA ASP A 36 12.44 -13.40 -22.60
C ASP A 36 12.55 -14.13 -21.25
N GLN A 37 13.21 -13.54 -20.25
CA GLN A 37 13.30 -14.11 -18.90
C GLN A 37 11.92 -14.16 -18.22
N LEU A 38 11.11 -13.13 -18.41
CA LEU A 38 9.73 -13.06 -17.91
C LEU A 38 8.90 -14.21 -18.48
N LEU A 39 8.93 -14.42 -19.80
CA LEU A 39 8.19 -15.49 -20.48
C LEU A 39 8.69 -16.88 -20.03
N GLN A 40 9.99 -17.08 -19.88
CA GLN A 40 10.56 -18.33 -19.35
C GLN A 40 10.09 -18.62 -17.92
N ARG A 41 10.03 -17.59 -17.05
CA ARG A 41 9.56 -17.73 -15.67
C ARG A 41 8.08 -18.12 -15.63
N LEU A 42 7.24 -17.50 -16.49
CA LEU A 42 5.82 -17.86 -16.62
C LEU A 42 5.62 -19.27 -17.18
N ALA A 43 6.38 -19.65 -18.22
CA ALA A 43 6.30 -20.98 -18.83
C ALA A 43 6.69 -22.12 -17.87
N ALA A 44 7.54 -21.83 -16.88
CA ALA A 44 7.91 -22.77 -15.83
C ALA A 44 6.88 -22.85 -14.68
N SER A 45 5.81 -22.07 -14.74
CA SER A 45 4.79 -21.95 -13.69
C SER A 45 3.46 -22.56 -14.15
N ALA A 46 2.62 -22.97 -13.21
CA ALA A 46 1.30 -23.50 -13.48
C ALA A 46 0.21 -22.49 -13.10
N PRO A 47 -0.95 -22.50 -13.78
CA PRO A 47 -2.12 -21.74 -13.36
C PRO A 47 -2.53 -22.09 -11.93
N GLY A 48 -3.06 -21.09 -11.22
CA GLY A 48 -3.67 -21.28 -9.92
C GLY A 48 -4.95 -22.14 -9.97
N ARG A 49 -5.54 -22.44 -8.82
CA ARG A 49 -6.75 -23.28 -8.71
C ARG A 49 -7.95 -22.75 -9.50
N ASN A 50 -8.01 -21.45 -9.71
CA ASN A 50 -9.04 -20.80 -10.54
C ASN A 50 -8.76 -20.86 -12.06
N GLY A 51 -7.71 -21.55 -12.48
CA GLY A 51 -7.32 -21.72 -13.88
C GLY A 51 -6.56 -20.55 -14.52
N TRP A 52 -6.28 -19.49 -13.79
CA TRP A 52 -5.53 -18.31 -14.25
C TRP A 52 -4.06 -18.39 -13.81
N LEU A 53 -3.14 -18.09 -14.73
CA LEU A 53 -1.74 -17.82 -14.39
C LEU A 53 -1.56 -16.33 -14.10
N ARG A 54 -1.06 -16.01 -12.92
CA ARG A 54 -0.82 -14.62 -12.47
C ARG A 54 0.66 -14.38 -12.28
N GLY A 55 1.16 -13.26 -12.79
CA GLY A 55 2.48 -12.74 -12.50
C GLY A 55 2.37 -11.35 -11.89
N ALA A 56 3.32 -10.98 -11.04
CA ALA A 56 3.32 -9.69 -10.37
C ALA A 56 4.73 -9.10 -10.24
N ARG A 57 4.78 -7.78 -10.06
CA ARG A 57 5.97 -7.01 -9.72
C ARG A 57 7.01 -6.89 -10.85
N PHE A 58 6.62 -7.01 -12.13
CA PHE A 58 7.53 -6.62 -13.19
C PHE A 58 7.64 -5.09 -13.27
N GLU A 59 8.80 -4.59 -13.68
CA GLU A 59 9.02 -3.15 -13.88
C GLU A 59 9.56 -2.90 -15.28
N PRO A 60 8.79 -2.26 -16.17
CA PRO A 60 9.17 -2.08 -17.58
C PRO A 60 10.50 -1.35 -17.78
N SER A 61 10.81 -0.39 -16.88
CA SER A 61 12.06 0.38 -16.94
C SER A 61 13.32 -0.44 -16.62
N PHE A 62 13.15 -1.62 -15.98
CA PHE A 62 14.24 -2.55 -15.69
C PHE A 62 14.42 -3.59 -16.78
N LEU A 63 13.43 -3.75 -17.67
CA LEU A 63 13.53 -4.67 -18.79
C LEU A 63 14.47 -4.10 -19.87
N LYS A 64 15.26 -4.97 -20.48
CA LYS A 64 16.15 -4.63 -21.59
C LYS A 64 15.41 -3.93 -22.74
N GLU A 65 14.19 -4.36 -22.99
CA GLU A 65 13.32 -3.86 -24.06
C GLU A 65 12.69 -2.50 -23.74
N GLN A 66 12.72 -2.06 -22.47
CA GLN A 66 12.15 -0.81 -21.95
C GLN A 66 10.70 -0.58 -22.39
N ARG A 67 9.91 -1.64 -22.40
CA ARG A 67 8.49 -1.63 -22.73
C ARG A 67 7.72 -2.65 -21.89
N ASN A 68 6.41 -2.48 -21.81
CA ASN A 68 5.54 -3.52 -21.29
C ASN A 68 5.62 -4.78 -22.18
N PRO A 69 5.48 -5.99 -21.61
CA PRO A 69 5.07 -7.16 -22.37
C PRO A 69 3.73 -6.87 -23.08
N THR A 70 3.47 -7.59 -24.15
CA THR A 70 2.21 -7.46 -24.90
C THR A 70 1.43 -8.78 -24.87
N ARG A 71 0.19 -8.74 -25.34
CA ARG A 71 -0.64 -9.92 -25.56
C ARG A 71 0.10 -11.00 -26.36
N VAL A 72 0.80 -10.61 -27.44
CA VAL A 72 1.54 -11.53 -28.31
C VAL A 72 2.70 -12.18 -27.58
N ASP A 73 3.40 -11.41 -26.74
CA ASP A 73 4.47 -11.96 -25.89
C ASP A 73 3.89 -13.06 -24.97
N LEU A 74 2.77 -12.79 -24.29
CA LEU A 74 2.13 -13.74 -23.38
C LEU A 74 1.49 -14.94 -24.07
N ASP A 75 0.96 -14.78 -25.28
CA ASP A 75 0.43 -15.87 -26.09
C ASP A 75 1.51 -16.89 -26.47
N SER A 76 2.80 -16.48 -26.50
CA SER A 76 3.91 -17.41 -26.71
C SER A 76 4.12 -18.37 -25.53
N VAL A 77 3.64 -18.02 -24.32
CA VAL A 77 3.66 -18.90 -23.15
C VAL A 77 2.51 -19.89 -23.19
N ALA A 78 1.29 -19.39 -23.39
CA ALA A 78 0.08 -20.22 -23.47
C ALA A 78 -1.08 -19.46 -24.11
N THR A 79 -1.89 -20.18 -24.89
CA THR A 79 -3.15 -19.70 -25.46
C THR A 79 -4.38 -20.42 -24.90
N GLU A 80 -4.17 -21.52 -24.18
CA GLU A 80 -5.23 -22.39 -23.64
C GLU A 80 -5.76 -21.93 -22.29
N PHE A 81 -4.96 -21.20 -21.49
CA PHE A 81 -5.39 -20.63 -20.21
C PHE A 81 -5.11 -19.13 -20.12
N PRO A 82 -5.90 -18.41 -19.29
CA PRO A 82 -5.73 -16.97 -19.11
C PRO A 82 -4.44 -16.63 -18.36
N ILE A 83 -3.71 -15.62 -18.84
CA ILE A 83 -2.54 -15.04 -18.17
C ILE A 83 -2.81 -13.57 -17.91
N VAL A 84 -2.55 -13.12 -16.68
CA VAL A 84 -2.54 -11.70 -16.29
C VAL A 84 -1.28 -11.39 -15.53
N LEU A 85 -0.61 -10.30 -15.91
CA LEU A 85 0.53 -9.74 -15.21
C LEU A 85 0.15 -8.39 -14.62
N HIS A 86 0.69 -8.10 -13.44
CA HIS A 86 0.64 -6.75 -12.84
C HIS A 86 2.06 -6.22 -12.70
N ASP A 87 2.25 -4.96 -13.03
CA ASP A 87 3.51 -4.27 -12.77
C ASP A 87 3.75 -4.10 -11.26
N GLN A 88 4.87 -3.52 -10.89
CA GLN A 88 5.23 -3.32 -9.49
C GLN A 88 4.26 -2.38 -8.76
N THR A 89 3.64 -1.44 -9.48
CA THR A 89 2.73 -0.45 -8.90
C THR A 89 1.28 -0.91 -8.84
N GLY A 90 0.91 -1.92 -9.63
CA GLY A 90 -0.47 -2.36 -9.81
C GLY A 90 -1.30 -1.51 -10.78
N HIS A 91 -0.75 -0.39 -11.30
CA HIS A 91 -1.45 0.49 -12.25
C HIS A 91 -1.49 -0.06 -13.67
N VAL A 92 -0.54 -0.93 -14.02
CA VAL A 92 -0.48 -1.56 -15.33
C VAL A 92 -0.71 -3.06 -15.20
N ALA A 93 -1.64 -3.58 -15.99
CA ALA A 93 -1.80 -5.01 -16.18
C ALA A 93 -1.59 -5.37 -17.64
N VAL A 94 -1.12 -6.60 -17.89
CA VAL A 94 -0.97 -7.15 -19.24
C VAL A 94 -1.65 -8.51 -19.31
N VAL A 95 -2.46 -8.71 -20.35
CA VAL A 95 -3.26 -9.92 -20.50
C VAL A 95 -2.97 -10.61 -21.83
N ASN A 96 -2.97 -11.97 -21.83
CA ASN A 96 -2.91 -12.73 -23.06
C ASN A 96 -4.27 -12.76 -23.78
N THR A 97 -4.32 -13.31 -25.00
CA THR A 97 -5.56 -13.38 -25.81
C THR A 97 -6.69 -14.11 -25.07
N LYS A 98 -6.38 -15.15 -24.32
CA LYS A 98 -7.41 -15.91 -23.57
C LYS A 98 -8.03 -15.07 -22.45
N ALA A 99 -7.20 -14.40 -21.64
CA ALA A 99 -7.66 -13.51 -20.60
C ALA A 99 -8.40 -12.28 -21.17
N ALA A 100 -7.88 -11.69 -22.26
CA ALA A 100 -8.52 -10.57 -22.93
C ALA A 100 -9.97 -10.86 -23.35
N ARG A 101 -10.21 -12.05 -23.93
CA ARG A 101 -11.57 -12.50 -24.30
C ARG A 101 -12.48 -12.67 -23.08
N GLU A 102 -11.97 -13.27 -22.01
CA GLU A 102 -12.76 -13.47 -20.78
C GLU A 102 -13.10 -12.16 -20.08
N LEU A 103 -12.22 -11.16 -20.17
CA LEU A 103 -12.41 -9.84 -19.59
C LEU A 103 -13.20 -8.88 -20.48
N GLY A 104 -13.39 -9.21 -21.77
CA GLY A 104 -14.03 -8.34 -22.75
C GLY A 104 -13.14 -7.20 -23.22
N VAL A 105 -11.81 -7.43 -23.25
CA VAL A 105 -10.83 -6.49 -23.85
C VAL A 105 -10.91 -6.59 -25.38
N PRO A 106 -10.89 -5.45 -26.12
CA PRO A 106 -10.96 -5.45 -27.58
C PRO A 106 -9.88 -6.33 -28.24
N GLU A 107 -10.23 -7.00 -29.34
CA GLU A 107 -9.31 -7.92 -30.03
C GLU A 107 -8.12 -7.23 -30.69
N ASP A 108 -8.25 -5.96 -31.05
CA ASP A 108 -7.21 -5.12 -31.63
C ASP A 108 -6.27 -4.46 -30.59
N SER A 109 -6.56 -4.62 -29.30
CA SER A 109 -5.69 -4.16 -28.20
C SER A 109 -4.41 -4.98 -28.14
N ASP A 110 -3.29 -4.34 -27.74
CA ASP A 110 -2.02 -5.01 -27.44
C ASP A 110 -2.02 -5.78 -26.11
N GLY A 111 -3.13 -5.73 -25.37
CA GLY A 111 -3.33 -6.40 -24.08
C GLY A 111 -2.78 -5.64 -22.88
N VAL A 112 -2.24 -4.44 -23.07
CA VAL A 112 -1.79 -3.57 -21.98
C VAL A 112 -2.98 -2.75 -21.48
N LEU A 113 -3.26 -2.86 -20.19
CA LEU A 113 -4.37 -2.19 -19.50
C LEU A 113 -3.77 -1.23 -18.47
N VAL A 114 -3.97 0.07 -18.65
CA VAL A 114 -3.51 1.11 -17.72
C VAL A 114 -4.72 1.64 -16.98
N GLU A 115 -4.73 1.52 -15.64
CA GLU A 115 -5.81 2.01 -14.77
C GLU A 115 -7.21 1.50 -15.17
N GLN A 116 -7.30 0.27 -15.68
CA GLN A 116 -8.57 -0.33 -16.12
C GLN A 116 -9.10 -1.36 -15.10
N GLU A 117 -9.24 -0.92 -13.86
CA GLU A 117 -9.71 -1.78 -12.76
C GLU A 117 -11.09 -2.37 -12.99
N ASP A 118 -11.99 -1.65 -13.65
CA ASP A 118 -13.32 -2.14 -14.02
C ASP A 118 -13.26 -3.38 -14.90
N ILE A 119 -12.28 -3.44 -15.81
CA ILE A 119 -12.04 -4.61 -16.67
C ILE A 119 -11.41 -5.73 -15.83
N LEU A 120 -10.36 -5.40 -15.07
CA LEU A 120 -9.63 -6.37 -14.25
C LEU A 120 -10.51 -6.98 -13.14
N SER A 121 -11.51 -6.24 -12.65
CA SER A 121 -12.46 -6.73 -11.64
C SER A 121 -13.34 -7.89 -12.13
N ARG A 122 -13.41 -8.12 -13.44
CA ARG A 122 -14.12 -9.26 -14.05
C ARG A 122 -13.32 -10.56 -13.99
N ALA A 123 -12.00 -10.48 -13.71
CA ALA A 123 -11.19 -11.67 -13.51
C ALA A 123 -11.69 -12.45 -12.29
N PRO A 124 -11.65 -13.79 -12.32
CA PRO A 124 -12.08 -14.59 -11.19
C PRO A 124 -11.22 -14.24 -9.96
N ARG A 125 -11.84 -14.18 -8.80
CA ARG A 125 -11.13 -14.01 -7.55
C ARG A 125 -10.17 -15.18 -7.32
N LEU A 126 -9.15 -14.97 -6.50
CA LEU A 126 -8.30 -16.05 -6.03
C LEU A 126 -9.14 -17.14 -5.34
N ASP A 127 -8.72 -18.40 -5.50
CA ASP A 127 -9.31 -19.48 -4.72
C ASP A 127 -9.16 -19.20 -3.22
N TRP A 128 -10.21 -19.46 -2.45
CA TRP A 128 -10.22 -19.15 -1.02
C TRP A 128 -9.10 -19.86 -0.24
N ARG A 129 -8.74 -21.09 -0.65
CA ARG A 129 -7.65 -21.85 -0.03
C ARG A 129 -6.29 -21.21 -0.31
N ASP A 130 -6.08 -20.74 -1.55
CA ASP A 130 -4.84 -20.06 -1.91
C ASP A 130 -4.74 -18.74 -1.16
N LEU A 131 -5.84 -17.99 -1.06
CA LEU A 131 -5.92 -16.72 -0.33
C LEU A 131 -5.66 -16.90 1.17
N THR A 132 -6.28 -17.88 1.82
CA THR A 132 -6.08 -18.16 3.26
C THR A 132 -4.68 -18.66 3.55
N GLN A 133 -4.10 -19.49 2.68
CA GLN A 133 -2.71 -19.91 2.79
C GLN A 133 -1.75 -18.72 2.70
N ALA A 134 -1.95 -17.84 1.71
CA ALA A 134 -1.17 -16.63 1.56
C ALA A 134 -1.31 -15.70 2.78
N ALA A 135 -2.54 -15.56 3.30
CA ALA A 135 -2.81 -14.76 4.51
C ALA A 135 -2.05 -15.29 5.72
N SER A 136 -2.16 -16.59 5.99
CA SER A 136 -1.44 -17.22 7.12
C SER A 136 0.07 -17.00 7.05
N LEU A 137 0.67 -17.17 5.89
CA LEU A 137 2.11 -16.95 5.69
C LEU A 137 2.48 -15.47 5.81
N THR A 138 1.68 -14.57 5.25
CA THR A 138 1.92 -13.12 5.31
C THR A 138 1.80 -12.60 6.73
N PHE A 139 0.76 -13.00 7.45
CA PHE A 139 0.55 -12.60 8.85
C PHE A 139 1.66 -13.13 9.77
N GLN A 140 2.14 -14.34 9.52
CA GLN A 140 3.30 -14.90 10.23
C GLN A 140 4.58 -14.08 9.97
N ASP A 141 4.87 -13.73 8.70
CA ASP A 141 6.02 -12.90 8.33
C ASP A 141 5.92 -11.51 8.99
N TRP A 142 4.74 -10.89 8.97
CA TRP A 142 4.49 -9.59 9.59
C TRP A 142 4.63 -9.62 11.11
N ALA A 143 4.11 -10.66 11.77
CA ALA A 143 4.27 -10.86 13.21
C ALA A 143 5.74 -11.00 13.61
N GLN A 144 6.55 -11.72 12.82
CA GLN A 144 8.01 -11.83 13.04
C GLN A 144 8.71 -10.47 12.95
N LYS A 145 8.18 -9.54 12.17
CA LYS A 145 8.66 -8.14 12.04
C LYS A 145 8.04 -7.19 13.07
N GLY A 146 7.19 -7.71 13.96
CA GLY A 146 6.51 -6.93 14.99
C GLY A 146 5.32 -6.12 14.50
N LEU A 147 4.80 -6.37 13.29
CA LEU A 147 3.59 -5.74 12.77
C LEU A 147 2.36 -6.41 13.37
N VAL A 148 1.67 -5.72 14.28
CA VAL A 148 0.46 -6.19 14.99
C VAL A 148 -0.81 -5.48 14.53
N ALA A 149 -0.66 -4.40 13.79
CA ALA A 149 -1.78 -3.65 13.22
C ALA A 149 -1.45 -3.17 11.80
N ILE A 150 -2.47 -3.12 10.95
CA ILE A 150 -2.36 -2.57 9.60
C ILE A 150 -3.54 -1.68 9.27
N THR A 151 -3.32 -0.73 8.35
CA THR A 151 -4.41 -0.01 7.69
C THR A 151 -4.43 -0.38 6.20
N ASP A 152 -5.50 -1.05 5.77
CA ASP A 152 -5.74 -1.30 4.34
C ASP A 152 -6.25 -0.02 3.69
N ALA A 153 -5.47 0.53 2.77
CA ALA A 153 -5.71 1.82 2.13
C ALA A 153 -6.35 1.70 0.73
N THR A 154 -6.89 0.54 0.41
CA THR A 154 -7.48 0.26 -0.90
C THR A 154 -8.72 1.13 -1.16
N HIS A 155 -8.65 1.98 -2.18
CA HIS A 155 -9.72 2.94 -2.51
C HIS A 155 -11.01 2.29 -3.03
N THR A 156 -10.93 1.04 -3.51
CA THR A 156 -12.11 0.29 -3.95
C THR A 156 -12.83 -0.46 -2.82
N ASN A 157 -12.35 -0.36 -1.58
CA ASN A 157 -12.99 -0.98 -0.44
C ASN A 157 -14.41 -0.46 -0.22
N ALA A 158 -15.30 -1.39 0.10
CA ALA A 158 -16.68 -1.18 0.48
C ALA A 158 -17.05 -2.19 1.59
N ALA A 159 -18.27 -2.21 2.05
CA ALA A 159 -18.74 -3.15 3.07
C ALA A 159 -18.42 -4.63 2.73
N SER A 160 -18.50 -5.00 1.45
CA SER A 160 -18.13 -6.36 0.98
C SER A 160 -16.65 -6.68 1.12
N SER A 161 -15.77 -5.69 0.97
CA SER A 161 -14.33 -5.86 1.19
C SER A 161 -14.03 -6.10 2.66
N LEU A 162 -14.65 -5.32 3.56
CA LEU A 162 -14.52 -5.48 5.00
C LEU A 162 -15.01 -6.87 5.45
N GLN A 163 -16.08 -7.37 4.82
CA GLN A 163 -16.55 -8.74 5.06
C GLN A 163 -15.47 -9.77 4.70
N THR A 164 -14.86 -9.68 3.51
CA THR A 164 -13.81 -10.59 3.07
C THR A 164 -12.60 -10.54 4.01
N LEU A 165 -12.17 -9.34 4.42
CA LEU A 165 -11.08 -9.17 5.39
C LEU A 165 -11.42 -9.78 6.75
N GLY A 166 -12.65 -9.60 7.21
CA GLY A 166 -13.13 -10.21 8.46
C GLY A 166 -13.19 -11.73 8.39
N GLU A 167 -13.64 -12.30 7.28
CA GLU A 167 -13.63 -13.75 7.03
C GLU A 167 -12.21 -14.32 7.08
N LEU A 168 -11.20 -13.60 6.58
CA LEU A 168 -9.78 -13.99 6.71
C LEU A 168 -9.34 -14.03 8.18
N LEU A 169 -9.73 -13.04 8.99
CA LEU A 169 -9.38 -12.99 10.41
C LEU A 169 -10.07 -14.09 11.25
N VAL A 170 -11.17 -14.65 10.77
CA VAL A 170 -11.82 -15.82 11.43
C VAL A 170 -10.99 -17.09 11.26
N VAL A 171 -10.32 -17.25 10.12
CA VAL A 171 -9.58 -18.48 9.76
C VAL A 171 -8.07 -18.36 9.90
N CYS A 172 -7.53 -17.14 9.93
CA CYS A 172 -6.11 -16.86 10.06
C CYS A 172 -5.88 -15.95 11.26
N GLU A 173 -5.00 -16.34 12.17
CA GLU A 173 -4.52 -15.42 13.21
C GLU A 173 -3.70 -14.31 12.53
N GLY A 174 -4.12 -13.05 12.69
CA GLY A 174 -3.55 -11.93 11.95
C GLY A 174 -3.53 -10.62 12.75
N PRO A 175 -3.00 -9.54 12.16
CA PRO A 175 -2.93 -8.22 12.79
C PRO A 175 -4.34 -7.64 12.99
N GLN A 176 -4.42 -6.61 13.80
CA GLN A 176 -5.62 -5.75 13.82
C GLN A 176 -5.72 -5.04 12.47
N ILE A 177 -6.89 -5.07 11.84
CA ILE A 177 -7.11 -4.45 10.54
C ILE A 177 -8.02 -3.24 10.69
N THR A 178 -7.54 -2.08 10.27
CA THR A 178 -8.36 -0.93 9.92
C THR A 178 -8.46 -0.87 8.39
N ALA A 179 -9.65 -0.75 7.83
CA ALA A 179 -9.82 -0.63 6.38
C ALA A 179 -10.38 0.76 6.04
N MET A 180 -9.66 1.51 5.22
CA MET A 180 -10.22 2.67 4.56
C MET A 180 -11.31 2.23 3.59
N VAL A 181 -12.26 3.11 3.32
CA VAL A 181 -13.39 2.86 2.42
C VAL A 181 -13.35 3.90 1.31
N GLY A 182 -13.57 3.51 0.06
CA GLY A 182 -13.65 4.47 -1.04
C GLY A 182 -14.63 5.60 -0.72
N ALA A 183 -14.25 6.86 -0.95
CA ALA A 183 -15.09 8.00 -0.63
C ALA A 183 -16.44 7.96 -1.34
N ASP A 184 -16.50 7.34 -2.53
CA ASP A 184 -17.71 7.05 -3.31
C ASP A 184 -18.46 5.79 -2.88
N ARG A 185 -17.96 5.02 -1.86
CA ARG A 185 -18.42 3.68 -1.47
C ARG A 185 -18.80 3.57 0.01
N LEU A 186 -18.93 4.67 0.71
CA LEU A 186 -19.18 4.71 2.17
C LEU A 186 -20.46 3.98 2.57
N GLY A 187 -21.51 4.05 1.76
CA GLY A 187 -22.80 3.37 2.02
C GLY A 187 -23.37 3.72 3.40
N ASN A 188 -23.66 2.68 4.20
CA ASN A 188 -24.15 2.80 5.59
C ASN A 188 -23.04 2.60 6.64
N LEU A 189 -21.78 2.50 6.24
CA LEU A 189 -20.66 2.39 7.16
C LEU A 189 -20.49 3.68 7.95
N ARG A 190 -19.88 3.59 9.14
CA ARG A 190 -19.53 4.73 9.97
C ARG A 190 -18.06 4.64 10.38
N TYR A 191 -17.38 5.74 10.35
CA TYR A 191 -16.00 5.83 10.81
C TYR A 191 -15.83 5.31 12.23
N GLY A 192 -14.84 4.48 12.47
CA GLY A 192 -14.51 3.90 13.77
C GLY A 192 -15.32 2.66 14.16
N ASP A 193 -16.44 2.36 13.50
CA ASP A 193 -17.21 1.16 13.80
C ASP A 193 -16.44 -0.12 13.47
N MET A 194 -16.79 -1.21 14.16
CA MET A 194 -16.29 -2.54 13.83
C MET A 194 -17.27 -3.24 12.89
N HIS A 195 -16.77 -3.66 11.73
CA HIS A 195 -17.54 -4.42 10.75
C HIS A 195 -16.85 -5.77 10.50
N ASN A 196 -17.44 -6.86 10.98
CA ASN A 196 -16.88 -8.21 10.90
C ASN A 196 -15.44 -8.34 11.46
N GLY A 197 -15.13 -7.65 12.56
CA GLY A 197 -13.78 -7.68 13.15
C GLY A 197 -12.78 -6.72 12.51
N VAL A 198 -13.16 -5.98 11.47
CA VAL A 198 -12.37 -4.95 10.82
C VAL A 198 -12.87 -3.56 11.24
N ARG A 199 -11.97 -2.67 11.63
CA ARG A 199 -12.32 -1.29 11.95
C ARG A 199 -12.51 -0.49 10.67
N VAL A 200 -13.60 0.27 10.59
CA VAL A 200 -13.87 1.21 9.50
C VAL A 200 -12.96 2.44 9.65
N GLY A 201 -12.09 2.66 8.69
CA GLY A 201 -11.13 3.76 8.64
C GLY A 201 -11.64 4.99 7.88
N HIS A 202 -10.70 5.80 7.42
CA HIS A 202 -10.95 7.02 6.65
C HIS A 202 -11.66 6.75 5.32
N ALA A 203 -12.32 7.78 4.80
CA ALA A 203 -12.75 7.80 3.40
C ALA A 203 -11.55 8.01 2.49
N LYS A 204 -11.19 7.01 1.67
CA LYS A 204 -10.05 7.07 0.75
C LYS A 204 -10.43 7.84 -0.51
N VAL A 205 -9.65 8.86 -0.84
CA VAL A 205 -9.77 9.67 -2.05
C VAL A 205 -8.54 9.45 -2.93
N MET A 206 -8.77 9.18 -4.22
CA MET A 206 -7.74 9.03 -5.25
C MET A 206 -7.93 10.14 -6.29
N PRO A 207 -7.16 11.23 -6.25
CA PRO A 207 -7.30 12.34 -7.19
C PRO A 207 -7.10 11.93 -8.65
N ASP A 208 -6.13 11.08 -8.95
CA ASP A 208 -5.79 10.65 -10.31
C ASP A 208 -6.90 9.82 -10.98
N VAL A 209 -7.64 9.03 -10.18
CA VAL A 209 -8.82 8.28 -10.62
C VAL A 209 -10.06 9.20 -10.69
N ALA A 210 -10.02 10.28 -9.93
CA ALA A 210 -11.12 11.24 -9.79
C ALA A 210 -11.23 12.24 -10.96
N VAL A 211 -10.56 12.04 -12.09
CA VAL A 211 -10.64 12.91 -13.30
C VAL A 211 -12.09 13.20 -13.74
N ARG A 212 -13.06 12.50 -13.18
CA ARG A 212 -14.50 12.73 -13.37
C ARG A 212 -15.24 13.17 -12.10
N ASN A 213 -14.58 13.19 -10.94
CA ASN A 213 -15.21 13.51 -9.67
C ASN A 213 -14.53 14.74 -9.07
N ASP A 214 -15.32 15.72 -8.70
CA ASP A 214 -14.91 16.88 -7.92
C ASP A 214 -14.31 16.41 -6.58
N ILE A 215 -12.98 16.52 -6.41
CA ILE A 215 -12.28 16.18 -5.15
C ILE A 215 -12.91 16.91 -3.98
N SER A 216 -13.24 18.19 -4.16
CA SER A 216 -13.91 19.00 -3.13
C SER A 216 -15.28 18.43 -2.76
N GLY A 217 -16.02 17.92 -3.76
CA GLY A 217 -17.32 17.26 -3.53
C GLY A 217 -17.19 15.96 -2.74
N LEU A 218 -16.19 15.12 -3.08
CA LEU A 218 -15.92 13.86 -2.36
C LEU A 218 -15.52 14.11 -0.90
N ILE A 219 -14.62 15.08 -0.66
CA ILE A 219 -14.20 15.47 0.69
C ILE A 219 -15.42 15.96 1.49
N LYS A 220 -16.21 16.86 0.94
CA LYS A 220 -17.39 17.41 1.58
C LYS A 220 -18.41 16.31 1.93
N GLU A 221 -18.71 15.42 0.98
CA GLU A 221 -19.65 14.32 1.22
C GLU A 221 -19.15 13.36 2.32
N ALA A 222 -17.84 13.05 2.34
CA ALA A 222 -17.26 12.24 3.39
C ALA A 222 -17.39 12.89 4.76
N HIS A 223 -17.05 14.18 4.89
CA HIS A 223 -17.19 14.95 6.14
C HIS A 223 -18.66 15.03 6.60
N GLU A 224 -19.61 15.28 5.69
CA GLU A 224 -21.04 15.30 5.99
C GLU A 224 -21.56 13.95 6.52
N LYS A 225 -20.94 12.84 6.07
CA LYS A 225 -21.21 11.48 6.57
C LYS A 225 -20.43 11.13 7.84
N GLY A 226 -19.63 12.04 8.38
CA GLY A 226 -18.85 11.84 9.60
C GLY A 226 -17.53 11.08 9.40
N PHE A 227 -17.02 11.00 8.16
CA PHE A 227 -15.73 10.40 7.87
C PHE A 227 -14.64 11.47 7.71
N PRO A 228 -13.50 11.35 8.38
CA PRO A 228 -12.28 12.02 7.94
C PRO A 228 -11.80 11.40 6.64
N VAL A 229 -11.06 12.17 5.83
CA VAL A 229 -10.54 11.68 4.54
C VAL A 229 -9.06 11.29 4.62
N ALA A 230 -8.66 10.34 3.77
CA ALA A 230 -7.27 9.98 3.49
C ALA A 230 -7.03 10.12 1.99
N ILE A 231 -6.16 11.04 1.59
CA ILE A 231 -6.04 11.48 0.20
C ILE A 231 -4.67 11.10 -0.36
N HIS A 232 -4.67 10.39 -1.49
CA HIS A 232 -3.46 10.02 -2.23
C HIS A 232 -2.81 11.27 -2.85
N VAL A 233 -1.51 11.48 -2.58
CA VAL A 233 -0.76 12.65 -3.05
C VAL A 233 0.66 12.25 -3.41
N MET A 234 0.99 12.24 -4.70
CA MET A 234 2.31 11.84 -5.19
C MET A 234 3.15 13.00 -5.73
N ASP A 235 2.54 14.11 -6.07
CA ASP A 235 3.23 15.25 -6.68
C ASP A 235 2.76 16.61 -6.15
N ILE A 236 3.50 17.65 -6.53
CA ILE A 236 3.33 19.03 -6.07
C ILE A 236 1.97 19.62 -6.50
N ASP A 237 1.54 19.32 -7.73
CA ASP A 237 0.33 19.93 -8.30
C ASP A 237 -0.91 19.32 -7.67
N VAL A 238 -0.93 17.99 -7.50
CA VAL A 238 -2.00 17.28 -6.78
C VAL A 238 -2.07 17.74 -5.32
N LEU A 239 -0.91 17.91 -4.64
CA LEU A 239 -0.89 18.43 -3.29
C LEU A 239 -1.52 19.83 -3.19
N GLU A 240 -1.23 20.72 -4.15
CA GLU A 240 -1.80 22.06 -4.19
C GLU A 240 -3.33 22.03 -4.33
N GLU A 241 -3.85 21.20 -5.23
CA GLU A 241 -5.29 21.02 -5.44
C GLU A 241 -5.96 20.47 -4.17
N VAL A 242 -5.37 19.47 -3.56
CA VAL A 242 -5.88 18.84 -2.33
C VAL A 242 -5.90 19.83 -1.16
N LEU A 243 -4.84 20.61 -0.95
CA LEU A 243 -4.80 21.63 0.10
C LEU A 243 -5.84 22.72 -0.11
N GLN A 244 -6.09 23.12 -1.35
CA GLN A 244 -7.17 24.06 -1.69
C GLN A 244 -8.56 23.46 -1.40
N ALA A 245 -8.76 22.18 -1.67
CA ALA A 245 -10.04 21.52 -1.39
C ALA A 245 -10.26 21.37 0.13
N LEU A 246 -9.26 20.92 0.88
CA LEU A 246 -9.33 20.73 2.34
C LEU A 246 -9.54 22.05 3.09
N SER A 247 -8.97 23.15 2.60
CA SER A 247 -9.19 24.48 3.21
C SER A 247 -10.64 24.95 3.21
N LYS A 248 -11.52 24.33 2.43
CA LYS A 248 -12.94 24.66 2.30
C LYS A 248 -13.87 23.78 3.12
N SER A 249 -13.36 22.71 3.73
CA SER A 249 -14.16 21.74 4.46
C SER A 249 -13.39 21.27 5.69
N ALA A 250 -13.98 21.40 6.88
CA ALA A 250 -13.36 20.92 8.11
C ALA A 250 -13.71 19.44 8.35
N PRO A 251 -12.75 18.64 8.88
CA PRO A 251 -13.01 17.26 9.27
C PRO A 251 -14.06 17.19 10.41
N PRO A 252 -14.68 16.02 10.59
CA PRO A 252 -15.58 15.79 11.72
C PRO A 252 -14.87 16.04 13.07
N VAL A 253 -15.61 16.47 14.07
CA VAL A 253 -15.06 16.79 15.41
C VAL A 253 -14.28 15.60 15.98
N ALA A 254 -13.10 15.86 16.52
CA ALA A 254 -12.16 14.89 17.09
C ALA A 254 -11.56 13.88 16.09
N THR A 255 -11.56 14.21 14.79
CA THR A 255 -10.87 13.45 13.76
C THR A 255 -9.87 14.35 13.02
N GLN A 256 -8.96 13.74 12.27
CA GLN A 256 -7.99 14.45 11.44
C GLN A 256 -8.01 13.86 10.03
N ASP A 257 -8.02 14.73 9.04
CA ASP A 257 -7.75 14.34 7.67
C ASP A 257 -6.27 13.98 7.50
N ARG A 258 -5.99 13.15 6.52
CA ARG A 258 -4.64 12.64 6.35
C ARG A 258 -4.24 12.62 4.87
N LEU A 259 -2.98 12.91 4.61
CA LEU A 259 -2.34 12.75 3.32
C LEU A 259 -1.62 11.40 3.28
N GLU A 260 -1.82 10.67 2.19
CA GLU A 260 -1.09 9.46 1.88
C GLU A 260 0.09 9.82 0.97
N HIS A 261 1.24 9.24 1.24
CA HIS A 261 2.50 9.45 0.57
C HIS A 261 3.11 10.83 0.85
N CYS A 262 2.53 11.89 0.34
CA CYS A 262 3.11 13.24 0.36
C CYS A 262 4.57 13.19 -0.15
N SER A 263 4.76 12.52 -1.32
CA SER A 263 6.09 12.09 -1.78
C SER A 263 6.99 13.23 -2.22
N ILE A 264 6.41 14.30 -2.77
CA ILE A 264 7.11 15.54 -3.10
C ILE A 264 6.26 16.71 -2.62
N ALA A 265 6.85 17.56 -1.78
CA ALA A 265 6.15 18.74 -1.26
C ALA A 265 7.09 19.94 -1.11
N LEU A 266 6.61 21.11 -1.53
CA LEU A 266 7.33 22.36 -1.33
C LEU A 266 7.22 22.83 0.14
N PRO A 267 8.21 23.57 0.66
CA PRO A 267 8.16 24.09 2.02
C PRO A 267 6.87 24.85 2.35
N GLU A 268 6.37 25.67 1.42
CA GLU A 268 5.14 26.45 1.58
C GLU A 268 3.88 25.57 1.63
N GLN A 269 3.92 24.43 0.96
CA GLN A 269 2.83 23.44 1.03
C GLN A 269 2.83 22.72 2.37
N LEU A 270 4.02 22.37 2.89
CA LEU A 270 4.16 21.76 4.22
C LEU A 270 3.71 22.72 5.34
N ASP A 271 3.94 24.03 5.20
CA ASP A 271 3.40 25.03 6.14
C ASP A 271 1.86 24.97 6.17
N ARG A 272 1.22 24.83 5.02
CA ARG A 272 -0.24 24.68 4.93
C ARG A 272 -0.75 23.34 5.44
N VAL A 273 0.00 22.25 5.25
CA VAL A 273 -0.31 20.93 5.87
C VAL A 273 -0.38 21.08 7.39
N ALA A 274 0.59 21.77 7.99
CA ALA A 274 0.61 22.05 9.43
C ALA A 274 -0.54 22.96 9.88
N GLU A 275 -0.81 24.05 9.14
CA GLU A 275 -1.91 24.99 9.42
C GLU A 275 -3.29 24.32 9.38
N LEU A 276 -3.49 23.38 8.47
CA LEU A 276 -4.72 22.60 8.35
C LEU A 276 -4.81 21.46 9.37
N GLY A 277 -3.77 21.20 10.16
CA GLY A 277 -3.72 20.13 11.14
C GLY A 277 -3.83 18.73 10.53
N LEU A 278 -3.29 18.55 9.33
CA LEU A 278 -3.31 17.27 8.62
C LEU A 278 -2.28 16.30 9.20
N ARG A 279 -2.57 15.00 9.11
CA ARG A 279 -1.59 13.94 9.32
C ARG A 279 -0.95 13.53 8.00
N VAL A 280 0.23 12.92 8.06
CA VAL A 280 0.90 12.35 6.88
C VAL A 280 1.28 10.91 7.14
N CYS A 281 0.90 10.01 6.22
CA CYS A 281 1.37 8.63 6.20
C CYS A 281 2.29 8.45 4.99
N THR A 282 3.57 8.14 5.23
CA THR A 282 4.60 8.22 4.19
C THR A 282 5.47 6.97 4.14
N GLN A 283 6.14 6.71 2.99
CA GLN A 283 6.81 5.47 2.67
C GLN A 283 8.27 5.71 2.22
N PRO A 284 9.21 5.92 3.14
CA PRO A 284 10.61 6.24 2.79
C PRO A 284 11.28 5.14 1.95
N SER A 285 10.87 3.86 2.09
CA SER A 285 11.44 2.74 1.32
C SER A 285 11.27 2.86 -0.19
N PHE A 286 10.37 3.72 -0.66
CA PHE A 286 10.31 4.04 -2.09
C PHE A 286 11.64 4.62 -2.62
N LEU A 287 12.39 5.34 -1.79
CA LEU A 287 13.73 5.84 -2.16
C LEU A 287 14.72 4.71 -2.47
N LEU A 288 14.59 3.56 -1.79
CA LEU A 288 15.43 2.40 -2.05
C LEU A 288 14.95 1.64 -3.31
N HIS A 289 13.67 1.31 -3.35
CA HIS A 289 13.11 0.43 -4.38
C HIS A 289 12.87 1.13 -5.72
N ARG A 290 12.76 2.46 -5.76
CA ARG A 290 12.48 3.26 -6.95
C ARG A 290 13.52 4.34 -7.23
N LEU A 291 14.69 4.28 -6.60
CA LEU A 291 15.77 5.26 -6.73
C LEU A 291 16.10 5.61 -8.18
N LYS A 292 16.27 4.58 -9.02
CA LYS A 292 16.61 4.77 -10.43
C LYS A 292 15.56 5.62 -11.16
N LYS A 293 14.29 5.40 -10.87
CA LYS A 293 13.18 6.17 -11.46
C LYS A 293 13.24 7.64 -11.01
N TYR A 294 13.39 7.90 -9.72
CA TYR A 294 13.48 9.26 -9.20
C TYR A 294 14.67 10.04 -9.77
N VAL A 295 15.84 9.39 -9.87
CA VAL A 295 17.04 10.03 -10.44
C VAL A 295 16.88 10.35 -11.93
N LEU A 296 16.11 9.54 -12.68
CA LEU A 296 15.92 9.74 -14.13
C LEU A 296 14.81 10.75 -14.43
N GLU A 297 13.72 10.76 -13.65
CA GLU A 297 12.52 11.52 -13.97
C GLU A 297 12.45 12.90 -13.28
N LEU A 298 13.12 13.05 -12.11
CA LEU A 298 13.08 14.27 -11.32
C LEU A 298 14.34 15.12 -11.51
N SER A 299 14.16 16.43 -11.56
CA SER A 299 15.27 17.37 -11.53
C SER A 299 16.01 17.32 -10.18
N PRO A 300 17.30 17.73 -10.12
CA PRO A 300 18.05 17.75 -8.85
C PRO A 300 17.41 18.58 -7.74
N ILE A 301 16.59 19.57 -8.08
CA ILE A 301 15.90 20.38 -7.09
C ILE A 301 14.67 19.65 -6.55
N GLU A 302 13.91 18.97 -7.39
CA GLU A 302 12.77 18.15 -6.96
C GLU A 302 13.20 16.97 -6.11
N GLN A 303 14.36 16.38 -6.40
CA GLN A 303 14.95 15.31 -5.60
C GLN A 303 15.20 15.72 -4.13
N GLN A 304 15.42 17.01 -3.84
CA GLN A 304 15.61 17.51 -2.48
C GLN A 304 14.32 17.52 -1.65
N TRP A 305 13.17 17.54 -2.29
CA TRP A 305 11.84 17.58 -1.66
C TRP A 305 11.16 16.21 -1.58
N LEU A 306 11.89 15.15 -1.94
CA LEU A 306 11.36 13.79 -1.89
C LEU A 306 11.21 13.29 -0.46
N TRP A 307 10.01 12.80 -0.14
CA TRP A 307 9.70 12.17 1.14
C TRP A 307 10.17 13.03 2.33
N PRO A 308 9.62 14.24 2.54
CA PRO A 308 10.19 15.31 3.35
C PRO A 308 10.04 15.07 4.87
N LEU A 309 10.65 14.00 5.41
CA LEU A 309 10.47 13.54 6.79
C LEU A 309 10.93 14.58 7.83
N ALA A 310 12.16 15.09 7.70
CA ALA A 310 12.67 16.09 8.65
C ALA A 310 11.83 17.36 8.58
N SER A 311 11.49 17.80 7.36
CA SER A 311 10.64 18.98 7.13
C SER A 311 9.24 18.86 7.72
N LEU A 312 8.66 17.65 7.72
CA LEU A 312 7.37 17.36 8.35
C LEU A 312 7.48 17.42 9.89
N LEU A 313 8.51 16.79 10.45
CA LEU A 313 8.73 16.77 11.91
C LEU A 313 9.06 18.15 12.48
N ASP A 314 9.86 18.96 11.78
CA ASP A 314 10.18 20.34 12.16
C ASP A 314 8.92 21.22 12.30
N ARG A 315 7.88 20.90 11.53
CA ARG A 315 6.55 21.56 11.58
C ARG A 315 5.59 20.91 12.56
N GLN A 316 6.05 19.92 13.34
CA GLN A 316 5.22 19.18 14.29
C GLN A 316 4.00 18.51 13.65
N ILE A 317 4.10 18.14 12.38
CA ILE A 317 3.07 17.37 11.69
C ILE A 317 3.11 15.94 12.24
N ASP A 318 1.93 15.36 12.52
CA ASP A 318 1.80 13.96 12.93
C ASP A 318 2.10 13.05 11.73
N VAL A 319 3.18 12.28 11.82
CA VAL A 319 3.68 11.42 10.74
C VAL A 319 3.66 9.96 11.15
N SER A 320 3.31 9.07 10.24
CA SER A 320 3.54 7.62 10.37
C SER A 320 4.31 7.07 9.17
N LEU A 321 5.20 6.09 9.43
CA LEU A 321 5.86 5.33 8.37
C LEU A 321 5.04 4.10 8.01
N SER A 322 5.12 3.68 6.74
CA SER A 322 4.35 2.55 6.21
C SER A 322 4.99 1.96 4.96
N SER A 323 4.41 0.87 4.44
CA SER A 323 4.95 0.18 3.28
C SER A 323 4.33 0.58 1.94
N ASP A 324 3.02 0.73 1.89
CA ASP A 324 2.26 0.63 0.64
C ASP A 324 2.38 -0.77 -0.01
N SER A 325 2.51 -1.83 0.83
CA SER A 325 2.64 -3.20 0.33
C SER A 325 1.44 -3.58 -0.56
N PRO A 326 1.66 -4.19 -1.75
CA PRO A 326 2.87 -4.89 -2.18
C PRO A 326 3.90 -4.05 -2.98
N VAL A 327 3.72 -2.74 -3.11
CA VAL A 327 4.62 -1.87 -3.90
C VAL A 327 6.04 -1.91 -3.35
N VAL A 328 6.19 -1.77 -2.03
CA VAL A 328 7.44 -2.05 -1.33
C VAL A 328 7.19 -3.00 -0.14
N PRO A 329 8.21 -3.67 0.39
CA PRO A 329 8.03 -4.63 1.47
C PRO A 329 7.48 -3.99 2.75
N ALA A 330 6.58 -4.71 3.43
CA ALA A 330 6.16 -4.38 4.79
C ALA A 330 7.28 -4.78 5.76
N ASP A 331 8.31 -3.94 5.88
CA ASP A 331 9.48 -4.15 6.72
C ASP A 331 9.85 -2.88 7.51
N PRO A 332 9.40 -2.76 8.78
CA PRO A 332 9.66 -1.58 9.58
C PRO A 332 11.15 -1.27 9.82
N GLU A 333 12.03 -2.27 9.85
CA GLU A 333 13.47 -2.01 9.98
C GLU A 333 14.04 -1.35 8.71
N GLU A 334 13.55 -1.76 7.53
CA GLU A 334 13.91 -1.10 6.27
C GLU A 334 13.40 0.35 6.23
N TRP A 335 12.16 0.61 6.68
CA TRP A 335 11.63 1.98 6.74
C TRP A 335 12.48 2.88 7.63
N ILE A 336 12.87 2.37 8.82
CA ILE A 336 13.75 3.07 9.78
C ILE A 336 15.12 3.29 9.13
N GLN A 337 15.72 2.28 8.54
CA GLN A 337 17.01 2.40 7.88
C GLN A 337 17.01 3.50 6.81
N VAL A 338 16.01 3.49 5.91
CA VAL A 338 15.92 4.49 4.85
C VAL A 338 15.57 5.88 5.38
N ALA A 339 14.82 5.97 6.45
CA ALA A 339 14.54 7.26 7.09
C ALA A 339 15.78 7.91 7.72
N THR A 340 16.77 7.09 8.15
CA THR A 340 17.99 7.52 8.85
C THR A 340 19.24 7.57 7.97
N ASP A 341 19.26 6.85 6.84
CA ASP A 341 20.36 6.77 5.89
C ASP A 341 19.79 6.68 4.47
N ARG A 342 19.66 7.80 3.82
CA ARG A 342 18.92 7.97 2.56
C ARG A 342 19.86 7.95 1.37
N PRO A 343 19.47 7.31 0.24
CA PRO A 343 20.30 7.33 -0.97
C PRO A 343 20.29 8.69 -1.69
N ILE A 344 19.26 9.52 -1.46
CA ILE A 344 19.13 10.92 -1.96
C ILE A 344 18.32 11.72 -0.94
N ALA A 345 18.25 13.04 -1.08
CA ALA A 345 17.56 13.95 -0.19
C ALA A 345 18.05 13.81 1.28
N HIS A 346 19.37 13.82 1.48
CA HIS A 346 20.00 13.63 2.81
C HIS A 346 19.59 14.67 3.86
N SER A 347 19.13 15.87 3.43
CA SER A 347 18.58 16.88 4.33
C SER A 347 17.30 16.45 5.04
N GLU A 348 16.65 15.41 4.55
CA GLU A 348 15.41 14.88 5.11
C GLU A 348 15.64 13.61 5.97
N GLU A 349 16.90 13.30 6.32
CA GLU A 349 17.23 12.26 7.29
C GLU A 349 16.77 12.67 8.69
N ILE A 350 16.27 11.69 9.44
CA ILE A 350 15.83 11.85 10.83
C ILE A 350 16.64 10.91 11.74
N SER A 351 16.59 11.11 13.04
CA SER A 351 17.27 10.24 14.00
C SER A 351 16.61 8.84 14.08
N ASP A 352 17.38 7.81 14.47
CA ASP A 352 16.87 6.45 14.69
C ASP A 352 15.72 6.43 15.72
N SER A 353 15.79 7.25 16.76
CA SER A 353 14.74 7.34 17.78
C SER A 353 13.44 7.94 17.24
N GLU A 354 13.52 8.96 16.39
CA GLU A 354 12.36 9.53 15.71
C GLU A 354 11.77 8.50 14.76
N ALA A 355 12.57 7.92 13.87
CA ALA A 355 12.12 6.92 12.91
C ALA A 355 11.40 5.74 13.58
N ARG A 356 11.93 5.22 14.70
CA ARG A 356 11.28 4.15 15.47
C ARG A 356 9.94 4.58 16.03
N THR A 357 9.83 5.81 16.56
CA THR A 357 8.58 6.33 17.10
C THR A 357 7.48 6.40 16.04
N LEU A 358 7.82 6.71 14.79
CA LEU A 358 6.87 6.80 13.68
C LEU A 358 6.32 5.43 13.19
N THR A 359 6.84 4.32 13.71
CA THR A 359 6.35 2.96 13.39
C THR A 359 5.44 2.37 14.47
N ILE A 360 5.26 3.03 15.61
CA ILE A 360 4.57 2.49 16.80
C ILE A 360 3.08 2.87 16.80
N VAL A 361 2.23 1.92 17.19
CA VAL A 361 0.75 2.09 17.22
C VAL A 361 0.29 3.15 18.21
N SER A 362 0.94 3.26 19.36
CA SER A 362 0.68 4.22 20.45
C SER A 362 1.61 3.92 21.63
N PRO A 363 1.93 4.90 22.49
CA PRO A 363 2.55 4.60 23.76
C PRO A 363 1.64 3.63 24.52
N MET A 364 2.21 2.51 25.00
CA MET A 364 1.44 1.58 25.83
C MET A 364 0.93 2.28 27.09
N GLU A 365 -0.38 2.30 27.28
CA GLU A 365 -0.96 2.63 28.58
C GLU A 365 -0.88 1.43 29.51
N VAL A 366 -0.47 1.66 30.76
CA VAL A 366 -0.38 0.61 31.80
C VAL A 366 -1.76 -0.02 31.99
N GLY A 367 -1.87 -1.33 31.70
CA GLY A 367 -3.10 -2.10 31.85
C GLY A 367 -3.79 -2.50 30.53
N MET A 368 -3.25 -2.11 29.39
CA MET A 368 -3.73 -2.62 28.10
C MET A 368 -3.13 -4.00 27.80
N PRO A 369 -3.88 -4.92 27.13
CA PRO A 369 -3.33 -6.17 26.62
C PRO A 369 -2.21 -5.83 25.62
N SER A 370 -1.00 -6.31 25.85
CA SER A 370 0.12 -6.10 24.95
C SER A 370 0.52 -7.41 24.30
N ASP A 371 0.69 -7.40 22.98
CA ASP A 371 1.41 -8.46 22.28
C ASP A 371 2.92 -8.16 22.43
N LEU A 372 3.62 -9.01 23.19
CA LEU A 372 5.04 -8.87 23.49
C LEU A 372 5.87 -9.59 22.43
N LEU A 373 6.67 -8.85 21.65
CA LEU A 373 7.75 -9.41 20.87
C LEU A 373 9.03 -9.37 21.70
N VAL A 374 9.53 -10.55 22.11
CA VAL A 374 10.82 -10.67 22.79
C VAL A 374 11.90 -11.03 21.78
N THR A 375 12.78 -10.08 21.46
CA THR A 375 13.99 -10.39 20.68
C THR A 375 15.10 -10.80 21.65
N VAL A 376 15.55 -12.05 21.56
CA VAL A 376 16.76 -12.52 22.26
C VAL A 376 17.92 -12.40 21.27
N SER A 377 18.97 -11.69 21.64
CA SER A 377 20.18 -11.63 20.82
C SER A 377 20.82 -13.03 20.75
N GLY A 378 20.68 -13.68 19.60
CA GLY A 378 21.19 -15.02 19.32
C GLY A 378 20.07 -16.03 19.09
N SER A 379 19.60 -16.09 17.88
CA SER A 379 19.01 -17.25 17.17
C SER A 379 17.76 -17.97 17.71
N GLU A 380 16.88 -17.39 18.51
CA GLU A 380 15.52 -17.94 18.69
C GLU A 380 14.50 -16.83 18.95
N TYR A 381 13.47 -16.79 18.11
CA TYR A 381 12.30 -15.92 18.28
C TYR A 381 11.20 -16.70 19.00
N GLY A 382 10.73 -16.18 20.10
CA GLY A 382 9.57 -16.72 20.80
C GLY A 382 8.52 -15.66 20.99
N THR A 383 7.31 -15.90 20.51
CA THR A 383 6.14 -15.06 20.81
C THR A 383 5.53 -15.58 22.09
N LEU A 384 5.50 -14.78 23.15
CA LEU A 384 4.70 -15.03 24.34
C LEU A 384 3.39 -14.24 24.21
N ALA A 385 2.37 -14.87 23.66
CA ALA A 385 1.01 -14.37 23.75
C ALA A 385 0.45 -14.70 25.15
N SER A 386 0.22 -13.72 25.99
CA SER A 386 -0.64 -13.90 27.16
C SER A 386 -2.06 -13.54 26.79
N ARG A 387 -2.88 -14.54 26.49
CA ARG A 387 -4.35 -14.36 26.54
C ARG A 387 -4.79 -14.52 27.99
N ASN A 388 -5.40 -13.48 28.55
CA ASN A 388 -6.39 -13.57 29.60
C ASN A 388 -7.68 -12.93 29.11
#